data_938eda9b05a1748d1a9d6bd9311126c0
#
_entry.id   938eda9b05a1748d1a9d6bd9311126c0
#
_cell.length_a   1.000
_cell.length_b   1.000
_cell.length_c   1.000
_cell.angle_alpha   90.00
_cell.angle_beta   90.00
_cell.angle_gamma   90.00
#
_symmetry.space_group_name_H-M   'P 1'
#
loop_
_entity.id
_entity.type
_entity.pdbx_description
1 polymer ?
#
loop_
_entity_poly.entity_id
_entity_poly.type
_entity_poly.pdbx_seq_one_letter_code
_entity_poly.pdbx_strand_id
1 'polypeptide(L)'
;DSSPSRGLGDVYKRQRPFCLLDYFPDNYLMVVDESHVTLSQVHAMYGGDRSRKENLVEYGFRLPAAMDNRPLKYEEFENLQNQVIYVSATPSDYELTKTDGFYVEQILRPTGLLDPIIEIRPSENQIDDLIEEIQIRNEKNERTLVTTLTKKMAEELTKYLTRIDIR
;
A
#
# COMPACT_ATOMS: atom_id res chain seq x y z
N ASP A 1 -27.91 45.81 7.97
CA ASP A 1 -27.16 44.67 8.51
C ASP A 1 -27.19 43.52 7.51
N SER A 2 -26.31 43.63 6.51
CA SER A 2 -26.19 42.62 5.47
C SER A 2 -25.00 41.72 5.79
N SER A 3 -25.22 40.75 6.67
CA SER A 3 -24.29 39.62 6.80
C SER A 3 -24.32 38.85 5.48
N PRO A 4 -23.19 38.63 4.81
CA PRO A 4 -23.18 37.77 3.65
C PRO A 4 -23.61 36.38 4.10
N SER A 5 -24.68 35.85 3.49
CA SER A 5 -25.12 34.48 3.70
C SER A 5 -23.95 33.55 3.38
N ARG A 6 -23.35 32.97 4.40
CA ARG A 6 -22.40 31.87 4.22
C ARG A 6 -23.17 30.74 3.57
N GLY A 7 -23.01 30.57 2.28
CA GLY A 7 -23.67 29.51 1.54
C GLY A 7 -23.31 28.14 2.15
N LEU A 8 -24.25 27.20 2.09
CA LEU A 8 -24.04 25.81 2.53
C LEU A 8 -22.72 25.23 2.05
N GLY A 9 -22.19 25.67 0.90
CA GLY A 9 -20.89 25.27 0.38
C GLY A 9 -19.68 25.62 1.26
N ASP A 10 -19.73 26.71 2.06
CA ASP A 10 -18.60 27.09 2.91
C ASP A 10 -18.51 26.25 4.18
N VAL A 11 -19.62 25.68 4.64
CA VAL A 11 -19.66 24.75 5.77
C VAL A 11 -19.01 23.42 5.39
N TYR A 12 -19.29 22.93 4.18
CA TYR A 12 -18.73 21.66 3.68
C TYR A 12 -17.24 21.75 3.32
N LYS A 13 -16.75 22.89 2.88
CA LYS A 13 -15.32 23.11 2.56
C LYS A 13 -14.39 22.94 3.75
N ARG A 14 -14.87 23.11 4.97
CA ARG A 14 -14.09 22.99 6.19
C ARG A 14 -14.14 21.62 6.85
N GLN A 15 -15.07 20.78 6.43
CA GLN A 15 -15.23 19.44 6.96
C GLN A 15 -14.30 18.45 6.24
N ARG A 16 -13.83 17.44 6.96
CA ARG A 16 -13.14 16.32 6.32
C ARG A 16 -14.10 15.58 5.39
N PRO A 17 -13.62 14.99 4.29
CA PRO A 17 -14.47 14.16 3.45
C PRO A 17 -14.98 12.94 4.20
N PHE A 18 -16.18 12.50 3.87
CA PHE A 18 -16.72 11.22 4.33
C PHE A 18 -15.93 10.07 3.69
N CYS A 19 -15.66 9.04 4.47
CA CYS A 19 -15.00 7.82 4.03
C CYS A 19 -15.77 6.59 4.51
N LEU A 20 -15.32 5.40 4.13
CA LEU A 20 -15.95 4.15 4.52
C LEU A 20 -16.12 4.00 6.04
N LEU A 21 -15.16 4.50 6.82
CA LEU A 21 -15.16 4.40 8.28
C LEU A 21 -16.33 5.15 8.93
N ASP A 22 -16.86 6.18 8.27
CA ASP A 22 -18.02 6.95 8.76
C ASP A 22 -19.34 6.18 8.74
N TYR A 23 -19.38 5.05 8.03
CA TYR A 23 -20.58 4.21 7.91
C TYR A 23 -20.61 3.06 8.91
N PHE A 24 -19.51 2.85 9.66
CA PHE A 24 -19.50 1.86 10.73
C PHE A 24 -20.13 2.42 12.00
N PRO A 25 -20.72 1.57 12.85
CA PRO A 25 -21.18 1.98 14.17
C PRO A 25 -20.00 2.43 15.02
N ASP A 26 -20.24 3.32 16.01
CA ASP A 26 -19.18 3.84 16.88
C ASP A 26 -18.38 2.73 17.60
N ASN A 27 -19.02 1.62 17.88
CA ASN A 27 -18.40 0.45 18.52
C ASN A 27 -18.04 -0.62 17.48
N TYR A 28 -16.95 -0.41 16.76
CA TYR A 28 -16.41 -1.39 15.81
C TYR A 28 -14.97 -1.76 16.13
N LEU A 29 -14.58 -2.95 15.70
CA LEU A 29 -13.20 -3.45 15.76
C LEU A 29 -12.56 -3.32 14.38
N MET A 30 -11.45 -2.60 14.32
CA MET A 30 -10.62 -2.49 13.13
C MET A 30 -9.45 -3.48 13.21
N VAL A 31 -9.27 -4.29 12.19
CA VAL A 31 -8.07 -5.14 12.05
C VAL A 31 -7.23 -4.58 10.91
N VAL A 32 -6.01 -4.17 11.20
CA VAL A 32 -5.08 -3.61 10.22
C VAL A 32 -4.03 -4.66 9.89
N ASP A 33 -4.17 -5.26 8.72
CA ASP A 33 -3.21 -6.24 8.22
C ASP A 33 -1.99 -5.57 7.62
N GLU A 34 -0.81 -6.21 7.73
CA GLU A 34 0.49 -5.66 7.34
C GLU A 34 0.66 -4.22 7.87
N SER A 35 0.36 -4.02 9.14
CA SER A 35 0.21 -2.69 9.74
C SER A 35 1.45 -1.80 9.57
N HIS A 36 2.66 -2.38 9.63
CA HIS A 36 3.92 -1.66 9.41
C HIS A 36 4.03 -0.96 8.04
N VAL A 37 3.37 -1.50 7.01
CA VAL A 37 3.28 -0.89 5.67
C VAL A 37 2.02 -0.07 5.54
N THR A 38 0.87 -0.61 5.93
CA THR A 38 -0.45 0.02 5.79
C THR A 38 -0.51 1.37 6.49
N LEU A 39 -0.05 1.46 7.74
CA LEU A 39 -0.07 2.72 8.49
C LEU A 39 0.87 3.78 7.89
N SER A 40 2.04 3.37 7.41
CA SER A 40 2.97 4.25 6.71
C SER A 40 2.37 4.82 5.43
N GLN A 41 1.62 4.00 4.67
CA GLN A 41 0.91 4.44 3.46
C GLN A 41 -0.22 5.41 3.79
N VAL A 42 -1.03 5.13 4.81
CA VAL A 42 -2.11 6.03 5.26
C VAL A 42 -1.53 7.37 5.70
N HIS A 43 -0.41 7.38 6.43
CA HIS A 43 0.27 8.60 6.85
C HIS A 43 0.75 9.45 5.66
N ALA A 44 1.31 8.83 4.62
CA ALA A 44 1.82 9.51 3.44
C ALA A 44 0.72 9.99 2.47
N MET A 45 -0.47 9.42 2.55
CA MET A 45 -1.55 9.59 1.56
C MET A 45 -1.98 11.06 1.39
N TYR A 46 -2.22 11.77 2.49
CA TYR A 46 -2.64 13.17 2.46
C TYR A 46 -1.58 14.08 1.83
N GLY A 47 -0.33 13.96 2.26
CA GLY A 47 0.77 14.79 1.77
C GLY A 47 1.05 14.57 0.29
N GLY A 48 1.05 13.32 -0.16
CA GLY A 48 1.24 12.96 -1.57
C GLY A 48 0.12 13.47 -2.48
N ASP A 49 -1.15 13.34 -2.06
CA ASP A 49 -2.29 13.85 -2.82
C ASP A 49 -2.27 15.38 -2.91
N ARG A 50 -1.98 16.05 -1.80
CA ARG A 50 -1.89 17.51 -1.71
C ARG A 50 -0.80 18.05 -2.63
N SER A 51 0.41 17.57 -2.55
CA SER A 51 1.54 18.04 -3.37
C SER A 51 1.26 17.88 -4.86
N ARG A 52 0.68 16.74 -5.27
CA ARG A 52 0.27 16.56 -6.66
C ARG A 52 -0.80 17.55 -7.11
N LYS A 53 -1.80 17.84 -6.28
CA LYS A 53 -2.90 18.77 -6.61
C LYS A 53 -2.44 20.21 -6.64
N GLU A 54 -1.56 20.63 -5.73
CA GLU A 54 -0.97 21.96 -5.73
C GLU A 54 -0.32 22.26 -7.09
N ASN A 55 0.52 21.35 -7.58
CA ASN A 55 1.12 21.48 -8.92
C ASN A 55 0.07 21.55 -10.04
N LEU A 56 -0.94 20.66 -10.00
CA LEU A 56 -1.98 20.66 -11.04
C LEU A 56 -2.85 21.92 -11.06
N VAL A 57 -3.07 22.53 -9.91
CA VAL A 57 -3.79 23.82 -9.80
C VAL A 57 -2.90 24.97 -10.22
N GLU A 58 -1.64 25.00 -9.79
CA GLU A 58 -0.68 26.05 -10.12
C GLU A 58 -0.47 26.16 -11.64
N TYR A 59 -0.34 25.01 -12.33
CA TYR A 59 -0.17 24.98 -13.78
C TYR A 59 -1.49 25.00 -14.56
N GLY A 60 -2.64 25.21 -13.91
CA GLY A 60 -3.95 25.38 -14.56
C GLY A 60 -4.60 24.09 -15.08
N PHE A 61 -4.07 22.89 -14.73
CA PHE A 61 -4.66 21.61 -15.12
C PHE A 61 -5.88 21.22 -14.28
N ARG A 62 -6.04 21.83 -13.11
CA ARG A 62 -7.20 21.65 -12.23
C ARG A 62 -7.66 22.95 -11.60
N LEU A 63 -8.94 23.02 -11.25
CA LEU A 63 -9.50 24.15 -10.51
C LEU A 63 -9.05 24.09 -9.04
N PRO A 64 -8.96 25.24 -8.33
CA PRO A 64 -8.63 25.29 -6.90
C PRO A 64 -9.52 24.41 -6.03
N ALA A 65 -10.79 24.23 -6.39
CA ALA A 65 -11.73 23.35 -5.69
C ALA A 65 -11.32 21.86 -5.68
N ALA A 66 -10.35 21.44 -6.51
CA ALA A 66 -9.81 20.09 -6.46
C ALA A 66 -9.12 19.79 -5.12
N MET A 67 -8.70 20.82 -4.38
CA MET A 67 -8.10 20.68 -3.05
C MET A 67 -9.11 20.25 -1.96
N ASP A 68 -10.41 20.46 -2.19
CA ASP A 68 -11.46 20.11 -1.22
C ASP A 68 -11.73 18.60 -1.18
N ASN A 69 -11.54 17.91 -2.31
CA ASN A 69 -11.63 16.45 -2.37
C ASN A 69 -10.27 15.82 -2.02
N ARG A 70 -10.07 15.47 -0.78
CA ARG A 70 -8.80 15.00 -0.25
C ARG A 70 -8.96 13.71 0.57
N PRO A 71 -7.91 12.88 0.69
CA PRO A 71 -7.90 11.81 1.67
C PRO A 71 -7.89 12.36 3.10
N LEU A 72 -8.16 11.51 4.06
CA LEU A 72 -8.03 11.83 5.48
C LEU A 72 -6.59 12.23 5.81
N LYS A 73 -6.46 13.16 6.75
CA LYS A 73 -5.20 13.33 7.46
C LYS A 73 -5.01 12.16 8.44
N TYR A 74 -3.78 11.89 8.80
CA TYR A 74 -3.49 10.79 9.73
C TYR A 74 -4.19 10.93 11.08
N GLU A 75 -4.21 12.13 11.65
CA GLU A 75 -4.92 12.46 12.89
C GLU A 75 -6.45 12.23 12.76
N GLU A 76 -7.03 12.54 11.60
CA GLU A 76 -8.46 12.29 11.33
C GLU A 76 -8.74 10.79 11.27
N PHE A 77 -7.83 10.01 10.69
CA PHE A 77 -7.90 8.56 10.66
C PHE A 77 -7.79 7.96 12.07
N GLU A 78 -6.86 8.43 12.89
CA GLU A 78 -6.73 7.98 14.28
C GLU A 78 -8.00 8.27 15.11
N ASN A 79 -8.61 9.45 14.93
CA ASN A 79 -9.82 9.85 15.65
C ASN A 79 -11.07 9.04 15.27
N LEU A 80 -11.07 8.36 14.14
CA LEU A 80 -12.14 7.45 13.70
C LEU A 80 -12.00 6.04 14.27
N GLN A 81 -10.86 5.71 14.85
CA GLN A 81 -10.60 4.39 15.42
C GLN A 81 -11.26 4.26 16.80
N ASN A 82 -11.90 3.12 17.05
CA ASN A 82 -12.36 2.75 18.39
C ASN A 82 -11.43 1.69 18.99
N GLN A 83 -11.53 0.45 18.50
CA GLN A 83 -10.66 -0.65 18.90
C GLN A 83 -9.87 -1.11 17.69
N VAL A 84 -8.56 -1.30 17.85
CA VAL A 84 -7.68 -1.67 16.74
C VAL A 84 -6.81 -2.87 17.12
N ILE A 85 -6.73 -3.83 16.20
CA ILE A 85 -5.75 -4.91 16.23
C ILE A 85 -4.78 -4.69 15.08
N TYR A 86 -3.50 -4.54 15.39
CA TYR A 86 -2.43 -4.50 14.40
C TYR A 86 -1.92 -5.92 14.14
N VAL A 87 -1.85 -6.32 12.88
CA VAL A 87 -1.31 -7.61 12.45
C VAL A 87 -0.09 -7.35 11.57
N SER A 88 1.05 -7.89 11.94
CA SER A 88 2.29 -7.71 11.19
C SER A 88 3.29 -8.83 11.51
N ALA A 89 4.04 -9.28 10.51
CA ALA A 89 5.18 -10.16 10.74
C ALA A 89 6.38 -9.40 11.33
N THR A 90 6.46 -8.09 11.07
CA THR A 90 7.54 -7.20 11.49
C THR A 90 6.96 -5.87 12.00
N PRO A 91 6.37 -5.83 13.20
CA PRO A 91 5.80 -4.60 13.75
C PRO A 91 6.86 -3.50 13.82
N SER A 92 6.43 -2.27 13.55
CA SER A 92 7.28 -1.08 13.60
C SER A 92 7.19 -0.37 14.96
N ASP A 93 8.01 0.65 15.17
CA ASP A 93 8.02 1.44 16.40
C ASP A 93 6.65 2.09 16.71
N TYR A 94 5.86 2.37 15.68
CA TYR A 94 4.53 2.93 15.85
C TYR A 94 3.60 1.98 16.59
N GLU A 95 3.47 0.73 16.11
CA GLU A 95 2.61 -0.29 16.73
C GLU A 95 3.08 -0.58 18.15
N LEU A 96 4.39 -0.74 18.34
CA LEU A 96 4.97 -1.01 19.67
C LEU A 96 4.71 0.15 20.64
N THR A 97 4.76 1.38 20.17
CA THR A 97 4.45 2.57 21.01
C THR A 97 2.96 2.60 21.37
N LYS A 98 2.06 2.29 20.42
CA LYS A 98 0.60 2.29 20.67
C LYS A 98 0.14 1.17 21.59
N THR A 99 0.89 0.09 21.69
CA THR A 99 0.60 -1.08 22.53
C THR A 99 1.46 -1.18 23.79
N ASP A 100 2.21 -0.11 24.11
CA ASP A 100 3.17 -0.11 25.24
C ASP A 100 4.16 -1.30 25.19
N GLY A 101 4.52 -1.73 23.98
CA GLY A 101 5.40 -2.87 23.73
C GLY A 101 4.73 -4.23 23.88
N PHE A 102 3.41 -4.26 24.12
CA PHE A 102 2.69 -5.53 24.24
C PHE A 102 2.33 -6.07 22.86
N TYR A 103 2.64 -7.33 22.61
CA TYR A 103 2.24 -8.06 21.40
C TYR A 103 2.08 -9.55 21.68
N VAL A 104 1.31 -10.22 20.85
CA VAL A 104 1.07 -11.67 20.90
C VAL A 104 1.70 -12.31 19.68
N GLU A 105 2.56 -13.28 19.88
CA GLU A 105 3.18 -14.02 18.80
C GLU A 105 2.31 -15.21 18.36
N GLN A 106 2.09 -15.34 17.07
CA GLN A 106 1.48 -16.51 16.46
C GLN A 106 2.52 -17.23 15.60
N ILE A 107 3.24 -18.16 16.21
CA ILE A 107 4.36 -18.87 15.57
C ILE A 107 3.90 -20.17 14.90
N LEU A 108 2.72 -20.68 15.26
CA LEU A 108 2.23 -21.96 14.78
C LEU A 108 1.77 -21.92 13.33
N ARG A 109 2.32 -22.79 12.47
CA ARG A 109 1.86 -23.05 11.10
C ARG A 109 1.08 -24.35 11.03
N PRO A 110 -0.24 -24.33 11.10
CA PRO A 110 -1.06 -25.56 11.17
C PRO A 110 -1.11 -26.34 9.84
N THR A 111 -0.69 -25.72 8.73
CA THR A 111 -0.79 -26.31 7.37
C THR A 111 0.19 -27.44 7.10
N GLY A 112 1.24 -27.61 7.91
CA GLY A 112 2.31 -28.59 7.66
C GLY A 112 3.17 -28.29 6.41
N LEU A 113 2.92 -27.16 5.72
CA LEU A 113 3.73 -26.75 4.58
C LEU A 113 5.03 -26.11 5.08
N LEU A 114 6.15 -26.60 4.59
CA LEU A 114 7.45 -26.03 4.87
C LEU A 114 7.64 -24.73 4.07
N ASP A 115 8.50 -23.86 4.57
CA ASP A 115 8.98 -22.71 3.80
C ASP A 115 9.73 -23.18 2.55
N PRO A 116 9.64 -22.42 1.44
CA PRO A 116 10.39 -22.77 0.25
C PRO A 116 11.91 -22.71 0.50
N ILE A 117 12.63 -23.57 -0.17
CA ILE A 117 14.10 -23.50 -0.14
C ILE A 117 14.53 -22.22 -0.87
N ILE A 118 15.35 -21.41 -0.19
CA ILE A 118 15.87 -20.17 -0.74
C ILE A 118 17.31 -20.40 -1.17
N GLU A 119 17.62 -20.12 -2.43
CA GLU A 119 18.94 -20.15 -2.99
C GLU A 119 19.35 -18.74 -3.42
N ILE A 120 20.54 -18.29 -2.98
CA ILE A 120 21.09 -16.98 -3.34
C ILE A 120 22.19 -17.22 -4.37
N ARG A 121 22.04 -16.60 -5.55
CA ARG A 121 22.98 -16.72 -6.66
C ARG A 121 23.62 -15.38 -7.01
N PRO A 122 24.83 -15.36 -7.61
CA PRO A 122 25.45 -14.14 -8.09
C PRO A 122 24.57 -13.39 -9.11
N SER A 123 24.69 -12.07 -9.15
CA SER A 123 23.98 -11.26 -10.16
C SER A 123 24.66 -11.27 -11.54
N GLU A 124 25.89 -11.75 -11.63
CA GLU A 124 26.61 -11.94 -12.89
C GLU A 124 25.92 -13.05 -13.71
N ASN A 125 25.64 -12.76 -14.99
CA ASN A 125 24.95 -13.67 -15.91
C ASN A 125 23.56 -14.15 -15.43
N GLN A 126 22.93 -13.38 -14.55
CA GLN A 126 21.63 -13.74 -13.93
C GLN A 126 20.51 -14.06 -14.96
N ILE A 127 20.57 -13.49 -16.18
CA ILE A 127 19.55 -13.73 -17.19
C ILE A 127 19.74 -15.11 -17.83
N ASP A 128 20.98 -15.52 -18.08
CA ASP A 128 21.29 -16.83 -18.64
C ASP A 128 20.95 -17.94 -17.63
N ASP A 129 21.31 -17.74 -16.37
CA ASP A 129 20.94 -18.61 -15.25
C ASP A 129 19.40 -18.72 -15.07
N LEU A 130 18.70 -17.60 -15.18
CA LEU A 130 17.23 -17.60 -15.16
C LEU A 130 16.61 -18.40 -16.30
N ILE A 131 17.17 -18.28 -17.52
CA ILE A 131 16.69 -19.03 -18.69
C ILE A 131 16.87 -20.53 -18.48
N GLU A 132 18.03 -20.95 -17.98
CA GLU A 132 18.32 -22.36 -17.66
C GLU A 132 17.31 -22.90 -16.63
N GLU A 133 17.05 -22.19 -15.56
CA GLU A 133 16.07 -22.58 -14.55
C GLU A 133 14.63 -22.66 -15.11
N ILE A 134 14.24 -21.71 -15.97
CA ILE A 134 12.94 -21.76 -16.65
C ILE A 134 12.82 -23.02 -17.53
N GLN A 135 13.87 -23.38 -18.27
CA GLN A 135 13.87 -24.57 -19.12
C GLN A 135 13.74 -25.84 -18.30
N ILE A 136 14.50 -25.97 -17.20
CA ILE A 136 14.44 -27.11 -16.27
C ILE A 136 13.02 -27.26 -15.70
N ARG A 137 12.37 -26.14 -15.33
CA ARG A 137 11.00 -26.18 -14.79
C ARG A 137 9.97 -26.52 -15.87
N ASN A 138 10.17 -25.99 -17.07
CA ASN A 138 9.28 -26.27 -18.19
C ASN A 138 9.29 -27.76 -18.58
N GLU A 139 10.43 -28.42 -18.57
CA GLU A 139 10.54 -29.88 -18.80
C GLU A 139 9.73 -30.69 -17.77
N LYS A 140 9.58 -30.17 -16.55
CA LYS A 140 8.78 -30.76 -15.47
C LYS A 140 7.31 -30.35 -15.50
N ASN A 141 6.87 -29.56 -16.50
CA ASN A 141 5.55 -28.92 -16.57
C ASN A 141 5.24 -28.02 -15.36
N GLU A 142 6.27 -27.40 -14.76
CA GLU A 142 6.15 -26.44 -13.67
C GLU A 142 6.10 -25.02 -14.22
N ARG A 143 5.64 -24.07 -13.40
CA ARG A 143 5.59 -22.63 -13.75
C ARG A 143 6.64 -21.87 -12.95
N THR A 144 7.22 -20.86 -13.59
CA THR A 144 8.20 -19.95 -12.96
C THR A 144 7.59 -18.56 -12.83
N LEU A 145 7.63 -17.99 -11.63
CA LEU A 145 7.26 -16.60 -11.38
C LEU A 145 8.53 -15.77 -11.25
N VAL A 146 8.70 -14.78 -12.12
CA VAL A 146 9.87 -13.89 -12.12
C VAL A 146 9.44 -12.50 -11.67
N THR A 147 10.07 -12.00 -10.60
CA THR A 147 9.83 -10.64 -10.09
C THR A 147 11.05 -9.75 -10.36
N THR A 148 10.82 -8.49 -10.64
CA THR A 148 11.87 -7.50 -10.93
C THR A 148 11.70 -6.26 -10.06
N LEU A 149 12.75 -5.44 -9.93
CA LEU A 149 12.73 -4.22 -9.13
C LEU A 149 11.81 -3.13 -9.69
N THR A 150 11.59 -3.10 -11.01
CA THR A 150 10.78 -2.05 -11.65
C THR A 150 9.88 -2.62 -12.73
N LYS A 151 8.74 -1.96 -12.98
CA LYS A 151 7.81 -2.31 -14.09
C LYS A 151 8.52 -2.28 -15.45
N LYS A 152 9.37 -1.28 -15.69
CA LYS A 152 10.13 -1.15 -16.94
C LYS A 152 11.03 -2.36 -17.16
N MET A 153 11.73 -2.81 -16.12
CA MET A 153 12.58 -4.01 -16.21
C MET A 153 11.75 -5.27 -16.48
N ALA A 154 10.56 -5.41 -15.89
CA ALA A 154 9.66 -6.52 -16.18
C ALA A 154 9.22 -6.53 -17.66
N GLU A 155 8.86 -5.37 -18.21
CA GLU A 155 8.45 -5.24 -19.61
C GLU A 155 9.61 -5.55 -20.57
N GLU A 156 10.82 -5.09 -20.28
CA GLU A 156 12.01 -5.36 -21.09
C GLU A 156 12.37 -6.85 -21.05
N LEU A 157 12.37 -7.46 -19.87
CA LEU A 157 12.63 -8.89 -19.71
C LEU A 157 11.57 -9.74 -20.42
N THR A 158 10.30 -9.38 -20.33
CA THR A 158 9.21 -10.07 -21.04
C THR A 158 9.43 -10.03 -22.55
N LYS A 159 9.79 -8.88 -23.12
CA LYS A 159 10.11 -8.75 -24.55
C LYS A 159 11.29 -9.62 -24.95
N TYR A 160 12.31 -9.68 -24.11
CA TYR A 160 13.48 -10.52 -24.35
C TYR A 160 13.13 -12.00 -24.34
N LEU A 161 12.44 -12.49 -23.29
CA LEU A 161 12.02 -13.88 -23.16
C LEU A 161 11.10 -14.32 -24.32
N THR A 162 10.17 -13.45 -24.75
CA THR A 162 9.30 -13.72 -25.90
C THR A 162 10.08 -13.90 -27.21
N ARG A 163 11.18 -13.16 -27.41
CA ARG A 163 12.03 -13.29 -28.62
C ARG A 163 12.75 -14.63 -28.69
N ILE A 164 12.99 -15.27 -27.58
CA ILE A 164 13.61 -16.58 -27.46
C ILE A 164 12.58 -17.70 -27.24
N ASP A 165 11.30 -17.40 -27.54
CA ASP A 165 10.15 -18.34 -27.49
C ASP A 165 9.85 -18.90 -26.07
N ILE A 166 10.21 -18.19 -25.03
CA ILE A 166 9.78 -18.46 -23.65
C ILE A 166 8.51 -17.64 -23.37
N ARG A 167 7.41 -18.32 -23.00
CA ARG A 167 6.08 -17.73 -22.76
C ARG A 167 5.60 -17.97 -21.33
#